data_80c2a712e7ced11e94143f4d04ceba1b
#
_entry.id   80c2a712e7ced11e94143f4d04ceba1b
#
_cell.length_a   1.000
_cell.length_b   1.000
_cell.length_c   1.000
_cell.angle_alpha   90.00
_cell.angle_beta   90.00
_cell.angle_gamma   90.00
#
_symmetry.space_group_name_H-M   'P 1'
#
loop_
_entity.id
_entity.type
_entity.pdbx_description
1 polymer ?
#
loop_
_entity_poly.entity_id
_entity_poly.type
_entity_poly.pdbx_seq_one_letter_code
_entity_poly.pdbx_strand_id
1 'polypeptide(L)'
;MQYILAFVIILSALFTSGKSVKKTNPKSDKITVAAYYFPNYHTNDPRNIQNKGADWSEWELVKAAKPRFPGHDQPKVPLWGYTDEKDPNVMAQKIKAASEYGVDCFIFDWYMYEDGPFLNRCLDEGFLKAKNVDKIKFAFMWANHDWVDIHPYTKGAKQKLLYEGKVTSKRFDEICDILVSQYFTKPNYWKIDGKAYFSIYDIQKFMEGFGSIEATKAAMERLNQKAIAAGLKGIHWNLVAWGRPILPVEKVPANFPELIRLLGFNSATSYVWVHHVDLSERQTDFNKVRDQYFAYWDKAKAEYPVPYYPNVSMGWDPSPRCDLKSEWGNFGYPFTNTIGNNTPDNFRKALQMTKDKLLADPNGPRIMNINCWNEWTEGSYLEPDTKNKFGYLEAVKSVFK
;
A
#
# COMPACT_ATOMS: atom_id res chain seq x y z
N MET A 1 -38.97 -82.80 -32.46
CA MET A 1 -39.25 -81.57 -31.65
C MET A 1 -37.88 -81.09 -31.13
N GLN A 2 -37.26 -80.12 -31.84
CA GLN A 2 -35.99 -79.55 -31.50
C GLN A 2 -36.26 -78.13 -30.93
N TYR A 3 -35.80 -77.90 -29.71
CA TYR A 3 -35.81 -76.54 -29.09
C TYR A 3 -34.48 -75.85 -29.42
N ILE A 4 -34.58 -74.68 -30.10
CA ILE A 4 -33.48 -73.82 -30.38
C ILE A 4 -33.42 -72.78 -29.22
N LEU A 5 -32.30 -72.80 -28.42
CA LEU A 5 -32.03 -71.81 -27.44
C LEU A 5 -31.31 -70.63 -28.12
N ALA A 6 -31.91 -69.46 -28.10
CA ALA A 6 -31.22 -68.22 -28.52
C ALA A 6 -30.51 -67.57 -27.36
N PHE A 7 -29.18 -67.46 -27.47
CA PHE A 7 -28.33 -66.67 -26.53
C PHE A 7 -28.37 -65.21 -26.94
N VAL A 8 -28.88 -64.35 -26.05
CA VAL A 8 -28.75 -62.88 -26.17
C VAL A 8 -27.48 -62.44 -25.44
N ILE A 9 -26.54 -61.97 -26.22
CA ILE A 9 -25.34 -61.29 -25.68
C ILE A 9 -25.65 -59.83 -25.44
N ILE A 10 -25.71 -59.42 -24.16
CA ILE A 10 -25.81 -58.03 -23.77
C ILE A 10 -24.40 -57.42 -23.70
N LEU A 11 -24.06 -56.55 -24.66
CA LEU A 11 -22.82 -55.79 -24.66
C LEU A 11 -23.03 -54.55 -23.78
N SER A 12 -22.52 -54.59 -22.55
CA SER A 12 -22.48 -53.41 -21.66
C SER A 12 -21.28 -52.52 -22.06
N ALA A 13 -21.62 -51.39 -22.73
CA ALA A 13 -20.67 -50.34 -23.03
C ALA A 13 -20.38 -49.52 -21.75
N LEU A 14 -19.20 -49.68 -21.17
CA LEU A 14 -18.66 -48.86 -20.11
C LEU A 14 -18.29 -47.48 -20.69
N PHE A 15 -19.17 -46.50 -20.51
CA PHE A 15 -18.80 -45.08 -20.71
C PHE A 15 -17.89 -44.62 -19.59
N THR A 16 -16.59 -44.63 -19.82
CA THR A 16 -15.63 -43.92 -18.97
C THR A 16 -15.75 -42.42 -19.24
N SER A 17 -16.44 -41.71 -18.35
CA SER A 17 -16.49 -40.27 -18.32
C SER A 17 -15.10 -39.73 -17.95
N GLY A 18 -14.27 -39.48 -18.96
CA GLY A 18 -13.00 -38.78 -18.80
C GLY A 18 -13.27 -37.34 -18.38
N LYS A 19 -13.12 -37.04 -17.08
CA LYS A 19 -13.01 -35.64 -16.61
C LYS A 19 -11.81 -35.00 -17.29
N SER A 20 -12.07 -34.15 -18.28
CA SER A 20 -11.05 -33.27 -18.86
C SER A 20 -10.49 -32.39 -17.75
N VAL A 21 -9.30 -32.73 -17.28
CA VAL A 21 -8.51 -31.86 -16.41
C VAL A 21 -8.12 -30.65 -17.27
N LYS A 22 -8.77 -29.51 -17.08
CA LYS A 22 -8.34 -28.26 -17.67
C LYS A 22 -6.88 -28.04 -17.25
N LYS A 23 -5.94 -28.16 -18.19
CA LYS A 23 -4.57 -27.72 -18.01
C LYS A 23 -4.63 -26.21 -17.75
N THR A 24 -4.52 -25.81 -16.49
CA THR A 24 -4.28 -24.42 -16.16
C THR A 24 -2.87 -24.10 -16.66
N ASN A 25 -2.76 -23.15 -17.57
CA ASN A 25 -1.43 -22.61 -17.92
C ASN A 25 -0.72 -22.21 -16.62
N PRO A 26 0.56 -22.60 -16.43
CA PRO A 26 1.30 -22.19 -15.26
C PRO A 26 1.27 -20.66 -15.18
N LYS A 27 0.90 -20.13 -14.01
CA LYS A 27 1.02 -18.69 -13.76
C LYS A 27 2.46 -18.26 -14.02
N SER A 28 2.65 -17.09 -14.60
CA SER A 28 3.98 -16.50 -14.75
C SER A 28 4.66 -16.41 -13.38
N ASP A 29 5.94 -16.76 -13.31
CA ASP A 29 6.75 -16.58 -12.09
C ASP A 29 7.09 -15.12 -11.82
N LYS A 30 6.73 -14.21 -12.75
CA LYS A 30 6.93 -12.78 -12.56
C LYS A 30 6.03 -12.26 -11.43
N ILE A 31 6.66 -11.75 -10.38
CA ILE A 31 5.98 -11.05 -9.28
C ILE A 31 5.89 -9.56 -9.63
N THR A 32 4.70 -8.97 -9.49
CA THR A 32 4.52 -7.52 -9.56
C THR A 32 4.96 -6.92 -8.22
N VAL A 33 5.93 -6.01 -8.29
CA VAL A 33 6.44 -5.26 -7.14
C VAL A 33 5.83 -3.86 -7.18
N ALA A 34 4.94 -3.57 -6.23
CA ALA A 34 4.37 -2.24 -6.05
C ALA A 34 5.02 -1.55 -4.83
N ALA A 35 5.17 -0.23 -4.88
CA ALA A 35 5.66 0.54 -3.74
C ALA A 35 4.66 1.63 -3.38
N TYR A 36 4.33 1.77 -2.09
CA TYR A 36 3.56 2.90 -1.61
C TYR A 36 4.32 4.20 -1.82
N TYR A 37 3.62 5.25 -2.17
CA TYR A 37 4.16 6.55 -2.50
C TYR A 37 3.46 7.63 -1.68
N PHE A 38 4.18 8.23 -0.74
CA PHE A 38 3.67 9.30 0.10
C PHE A 38 3.90 10.67 -0.57
N PRO A 39 2.87 11.45 -0.92
CA PRO A 39 3.00 12.58 -1.84
C PRO A 39 3.21 13.94 -1.17
N ASN A 40 3.86 14.05 0.00
CA ASN A 40 3.98 15.29 0.77
C ASN A 40 5.34 16.00 0.66
N TYR A 41 6.15 15.64 -0.36
CA TYR A 41 7.47 16.25 -0.59
C TYR A 41 7.45 17.27 -1.74
N HIS A 42 6.40 18.11 -1.77
CA HIS A 42 6.27 19.22 -2.71
C HIS A 42 5.81 20.49 -1.98
N THR A 43 6.19 21.64 -2.53
CA THR A 43 5.82 22.94 -1.99
C THR A 43 4.49 23.44 -2.54
N ASN A 44 3.94 24.48 -1.88
CA ASN A 44 2.76 25.21 -2.34
C ASN A 44 1.46 24.40 -2.40
N ASP A 45 1.33 23.31 -1.61
CA ASP A 45 0.00 22.73 -1.37
C ASP A 45 -0.86 23.73 -0.58
N PRO A 46 -2.10 24.04 -1.03
CA PRO A 46 -2.94 25.04 -0.38
C PRO A 46 -3.21 24.76 1.10
N ARG A 47 -3.38 23.48 1.48
CA ARG A 47 -3.67 23.10 2.87
C ARG A 47 -2.40 23.16 3.73
N ASN A 48 -1.24 22.82 3.16
CA ASN A 48 0.05 22.99 3.84
C ASN A 48 0.35 24.47 4.04
N ILE A 49 0.12 25.33 3.05
CA ILE A 49 0.26 26.80 3.21
C ILE A 49 -0.60 27.30 4.37
N GLN A 50 -1.86 26.88 4.41
CA GLN A 50 -2.80 27.30 5.47
C GLN A 50 -2.35 26.86 6.87
N ASN A 51 -1.83 25.64 7.00
CA ASN A 51 -1.53 25.04 8.31
C ASN A 51 -0.07 25.21 8.75
N LYS A 52 0.87 25.36 7.81
CA LYS A 52 2.33 25.32 8.07
C LYS A 52 3.08 26.55 7.52
N GLY A 53 2.46 27.31 6.63
CA GLY A 53 3.07 28.46 5.96
C GLY A 53 3.54 28.18 4.54
N ALA A 54 3.98 29.25 3.87
CA ALA A 54 4.50 29.18 2.50
C ALA A 54 5.73 28.29 2.41
N ASP A 55 5.90 27.64 1.27
CA ASP A 55 7.06 26.79 0.92
C ASP A 55 7.31 25.57 1.82
N TRP A 56 6.43 25.31 2.79
CA TRP A 56 6.55 24.14 3.64
C TRP A 56 6.30 22.86 2.82
N SER A 57 7.15 21.87 3.06
CA SER A 57 6.96 20.47 2.67
C SER A 57 7.47 19.57 3.80
N GLU A 58 7.19 18.29 3.75
CA GLU A 58 7.64 17.38 4.81
C GLU A 58 9.17 17.22 4.89
N TRP A 59 9.89 17.71 3.87
CA TRP A 59 11.35 17.86 3.95
C TRP A 59 11.83 18.69 5.14
N GLU A 60 11.03 19.63 5.64
CA GLU A 60 11.41 20.44 6.79
C GLU A 60 11.59 19.58 8.06
N LEU A 61 10.79 18.51 8.20
CA LEU A 61 10.91 17.56 9.30
C LEU A 61 12.16 16.68 9.14
N VAL A 62 12.44 16.22 7.93
CA VAL A 62 13.63 15.41 7.61
C VAL A 62 14.92 16.21 7.86
N LYS A 63 14.97 17.47 7.41
CA LYS A 63 16.11 18.39 7.64
C LYS A 63 16.33 18.68 9.12
N ALA A 64 15.25 18.84 9.88
CA ALA A 64 15.30 19.17 11.30
C ALA A 64 15.64 17.96 12.20
N ALA A 65 15.51 16.73 11.70
CA ALA A 65 15.71 15.52 12.48
C ALA A 65 17.08 15.44 13.13
N LYS A 66 17.14 14.89 14.34
CA LYS A 66 18.38 14.70 15.12
C LYS A 66 18.38 13.34 15.81
N PRO A 67 19.56 12.78 16.11
CA PRO A 67 19.63 11.59 16.94
C PRO A 67 18.90 11.80 18.27
N ARG A 68 18.05 10.84 18.65
CA ARG A 68 17.23 10.87 19.88
C ARG A 68 17.85 10.03 21.00
N PHE A 69 18.80 9.16 20.66
CA PHE A 69 19.52 8.30 21.58
C PHE A 69 20.88 7.91 20.97
N PRO A 70 21.85 7.40 21.76
CA PRO A 70 23.14 6.97 21.25
C PRO A 70 22.99 5.90 20.15
N GLY A 71 23.66 6.09 19.02
CA GLY A 71 23.59 5.21 17.85
C GLY A 71 22.37 5.39 16.95
N HIS A 72 21.48 6.34 17.25
CA HIS A 72 20.34 6.65 16.39
C HIS A 72 20.80 7.30 15.09
N ASP A 73 20.42 6.70 13.95
CA ASP A 73 20.84 7.10 12.62
C ASP A 73 19.92 8.19 12.04
N GLN A 74 20.07 9.41 12.51
CA GLN A 74 19.41 10.62 12.03
C GLN A 74 20.40 11.79 11.97
N PRO A 75 20.19 12.78 11.06
CA PRO A 75 19.17 12.84 10.02
C PRO A 75 19.45 11.92 8.84
N LYS A 76 18.39 11.44 8.18
CA LYS A 76 18.51 10.80 6.87
C LYS A 76 18.65 11.86 5.79
N VAL A 77 19.64 11.71 4.90
CA VAL A 77 19.92 12.72 3.87
C VAL A 77 19.71 12.12 2.48
N PRO A 78 18.75 12.63 1.70
CA PRO A 78 18.51 12.12 0.35
C PRO A 78 19.69 12.39 -0.58
N LEU A 79 20.09 11.38 -1.36
CA LEU A 79 21.20 11.51 -2.31
C LEU A 79 20.88 12.48 -3.46
N TRP A 80 19.60 12.57 -3.82
CA TRP A 80 19.10 13.48 -4.86
C TRP A 80 18.82 14.90 -4.34
N GLY A 81 19.07 15.17 -3.05
CA GLY A 81 18.68 16.39 -2.37
C GLY A 81 17.18 16.43 -2.04
N TYR A 82 16.75 17.52 -1.46
CA TYR A 82 15.36 17.76 -1.05
C TYR A 82 14.54 18.26 -2.26
N THR A 83 14.19 17.33 -3.13
CA THR A 83 13.53 17.60 -4.41
C THR A 83 12.05 17.98 -4.25
N ASP A 84 11.52 18.80 -5.17
CA ASP A 84 10.10 19.17 -5.21
C ASP A 84 9.34 18.24 -6.17
N GLU A 85 8.48 17.39 -5.62
CA GLU A 85 7.77 16.34 -6.37
C GLU A 85 6.66 16.85 -7.31
N LYS A 86 6.32 18.14 -7.28
CA LYS A 86 5.46 18.73 -8.31
C LYS A 86 6.20 18.98 -9.63
N ASP A 87 7.55 18.92 -9.65
CA ASP A 87 8.35 19.05 -10.87
C ASP A 87 8.34 17.73 -11.68
N PRO A 88 7.84 17.75 -12.92
CA PRO A 88 7.85 16.56 -13.79
C PRO A 88 9.24 15.98 -14.06
N ASN A 89 10.31 16.77 -13.99
CA ASN A 89 11.67 16.27 -14.17
C ASN A 89 12.15 15.48 -12.95
N VAL A 90 11.79 15.94 -11.76
CA VAL A 90 12.03 15.20 -10.51
C VAL A 90 11.30 13.86 -10.55
N MET A 91 10.03 13.87 -10.94
CA MET A 91 9.26 12.63 -11.05
C MET A 91 9.80 11.73 -12.18
N ALA A 92 10.28 12.28 -13.27
CA ALA A 92 10.93 11.48 -14.33
C ALA A 92 12.20 10.78 -13.83
N GLN A 93 13.00 11.42 -12.96
CA GLN A 93 14.15 10.78 -12.31
C GLN A 93 13.72 9.62 -11.41
N LYS A 94 12.69 9.81 -10.58
CA LYS A 94 12.15 8.79 -9.67
C LYS A 94 11.55 7.60 -10.43
N ILE A 95 10.75 7.86 -11.47
CA ILE A 95 10.19 6.84 -12.37
C ILE A 95 11.30 6.03 -13.05
N LYS A 96 12.35 6.70 -13.55
CA LYS A 96 13.49 6.02 -14.16
C LYS A 96 14.13 5.06 -13.16
N ALA A 97 14.46 5.53 -11.95
CA ALA A 97 15.05 4.68 -10.92
C ALA A 97 14.12 3.51 -10.56
N ALA A 98 12.85 3.75 -10.27
CA ALA A 98 11.89 2.71 -9.94
C ALA A 98 11.82 1.62 -11.01
N SER A 99 11.63 2.02 -12.27
CA SER A 99 11.51 1.07 -13.39
C SER A 99 12.81 0.32 -13.70
N GLU A 100 13.98 0.95 -13.55
CA GLU A 100 15.28 0.31 -13.77
C GLU A 100 15.67 -0.66 -12.66
N TYR A 101 15.14 -0.47 -11.46
CA TYR A 101 15.46 -1.30 -10.31
C TYR A 101 14.38 -2.33 -9.93
N GLY A 102 13.30 -2.45 -10.72
CA GLY A 102 12.36 -3.55 -10.58
C GLY A 102 11.09 -3.23 -9.78
N VAL A 103 10.78 -1.96 -9.57
CA VAL A 103 9.46 -1.51 -9.09
C VAL A 103 8.54 -1.35 -10.31
N ASP A 104 7.42 -2.07 -10.33
CA ASP A 104 6.47 -2.09 -11.44
C ASP A 104 5.34 -1.06 -11.29
N CYS A 105 5.04 -0.63 -10.05
CA CYS A 105 3.89 0.22 -9.76
C CYS A 105 4.15 1.14 -8.56
N PHE A 106 3.72 2.39 -8.64
CA PHE A 106 3.54 3.25 -7.47
C PHE A 106 2.09 3.19 -7.01
N ILE A 107 1.85 2.90 -5.74
CA ILE A 107 0.54 3.03 -5.09
C ILE A 107 0.56 4.34 -4.32
N PHE A 108 -0.01 5.39 -4.88
CA PHE A 108 -0.07 6.69 -4.21
C PHE A 108 -1.00 6.63 -3.00
N ASP A 109 -0.55 7.14 -1.88
CA ASP A 109 -1.38 7.51 -0.75
C ASP A 109 -2.24 8.69 -1.21
N TRP A 110 -3.48 8.41 -1.64
CA TRP A 110 -4.36 9.38 -2.26
C TRP A 110 -5.29 9.99 -1.22
N TYR A 111 -5.16 11.30 -1.02
CA TYR A 111 -5.94 12.04 -0.03
C TYR A 111 -7.07 12.80 -0.70
N MET A 112 -8.30 12.46 -0.35
CA MET A 112 -9.50 13.13 -0.82
C MET A 112 -10.50 13.21 0.34
N TYR A 113 -10.87 14.43 0.68
CA TYR A 113 -11.74 14.76 1.81
C TYR A 113 -13.08 15.31 1.34
N GLU A 114 -14.00 15.57 2.29
CA GLU A 114 -15.32 16.11 2.00
C GLU A 114 -15.25 17.44 1.20
N ASP A 115 -14.28 18.28 1.53
CA ASP A 115 -14.08 19.61 0.95
C ASP A 115 -13.06 19.67 -0.19
N GLY A 116 -12.50 18.52 -0.62
CA GLY A 116 -11.61 18.45 -1.78
C GLY A 116 -10.33 17.67 -1.58
N PRO A 117 -9.41 17.71 -2.58
CA PRO A 117 -8.16 16.99 -2.58
C PRO A 117 -7.13 17.57 -1.61
N PHE A 118 -6.16 16.74 -1.23
CA PHE A 118 -4.97 17.14 -0.50
C PHE A 118 -3.75 16.41 -1.07
N LEU A 119 -2.60 17.07 -1.12
CA LEU A 119 -1.31 16.53 -1.61
C LEU A 119 -1.32 16.01 -3.06
N ASN A 120 -2.32 16.39 -3.86
CA ASN A 120 -2.48 15.87 -5.21
C ASN A 120 -1.51 16.47 -6.25
N ARG A 121 -0.81 17.57 -5.95
CA ARG A 121 0.10 18.23 -6.90
C ARG A 121 1.28 17.35 -7.32
N CYS A 122 1.81 16.54 -6.39
CA CYS A 122 2.83 15.53 -6.70
C CYS A 122 2.36 14.59 -7.83
N LEU A 123 1.11 14.12 -7.77
CA LEU A 123 0.51 13.25 -8.79
C LEU A 123 0.17 14.02 -10.07
N ASP A 124 -0.60 15.11 -9.96
CA ASP A 124 -1.23 15.76 -11.12
C ASP A 124 -0.28 16.66 -11.89
N GLU A 125 0.64 17.34 -11.20
CA GLU A 125 1.60 18.25 -11.82
C GLU A 125 2.96 17.58 -12.07
N GLY A 126 3.40 16.72 -11.15
CA GLY A 126 4.67 16.00 -11.23
C GLY A 126 4.57 14.70 -12.02
N PHE A 127 3.99 13.66 -11.41
CA PHE A 127 4.01 12.31 -11.93
C PHE A 127 3.31 12.16 -13.29
N LEU A 128 2.07 12.63 -13.41
CA LEU A 128 1.29 12.48 -14.65
C LEU A 128 1.82 13.30 -15.82
N LYS A 129 2.68 14.31 -15.56
CA LYS A 129 3.33 15.12 -16.59
C LYS A 129 4.79 14.71 -16.84
N ALA A 130 5.30 13.72 -16.15
CA ALA A 130 6.67 13.22 -16.39
C ALA A 130 6.79 12.59 -17.78
N LYS A 131 7.87 12.91 -18.50
CA LYS A 131 8.11 12.46 -19.90
C LYS A 131 8.18 10.95 -20.09
N ASN A 132 8.38 10.20 -19.01
CA ASN A 132 8.51 8.74 -18.99
C ASN A 132 7.46 8.07 -18.09
N VAL A 133 6.31 8.71 -17.90
CA VAL A 133 5.21 8.22 -17.06
C VAL A 133 4.68 6.85 -17.50
N ASP A 134 4.86 6.49 -18.77
CA ASP A 134 4.51 5.19 -19.36
C ASP A 134 5.39 4.02 -18.88
N LYS A 135 6.55 4.30 -18.27
CA LYS A 135 7.51 3.29 -17.82
C LYS A 135 7.12 2.62 -16.50
N ILE A 136 6.15 3.16 -15.79
CA ILE A 136 5.67 2.63 -14.52
C ILE A 136 4.14 2.70 -14.45
N LYS A 137 3.53 1.74 -13.78
CA LYS A 137 2.12 1.81 -13.45
C LYS A 137 1.90 2.66 -12.21
N PHE A 138 0.67 3.14 -12.03
CA PHE A 138 0.25 3.75 -10.77
C PHE A 138 -1.14 3.28 -10.37
N ALA A 139 -1.42 3.34 -9.09
CA ALA A 139 -2.72 3.06 -8.50
C ALA A 139 -2.91 3.92 -7.25
N PHE A 140 -4.07 3.81 -6.63
CA PHE A 140 -4.37 4.53 -5.41
C PHE A 140 -4.65 3.60 -4.24
N MET A 141 -4.12 3.97 -3.09
CA MET A 141 -4.66 3.68 -1.80
C MET A 141 -5.34 4.96 -1.30
N TRP A 142 -6.66 4.96 -1.16
CA TRP A 142 -7.31 6.09 -0.53
C TRP A 142 -6.96 6.12 0.95
N ALA A 143 -6.10 7.08 1.30
CA ALA A 143 -5.66 7.34 2.67
C ALA A 143 -6.76 8.13 3.41
N ASN A 144 -7.91 7.49 3.59
CA ASN A 144 -9.15 8.04 4.11
C ASN A 144 -9.20 8.05 5.65
N HIS A 145 -8.07 8.33 6.28
CA HIS A 145 -7.99 8.55 7.74
C HIS A 145 -8.14 10.02 8.10
N ASP A 146 -8.43 10.30 9.35
CA ASP A 146 -8.44 11.66 9.87
C ASP A 146 -7.03 12.27 9.80
N TRP A 147 -6.90 13.45 9.20
CA TRP A 147 -5.65 14.17 9.19
C TRP A 147 -5.53 15.04 10.43
N VAL A 148 -4.58 14.73 11.29
CA VAL A 148 -4.31 15.44 12.53
C VAL A 148 -2.99 16.23 12.46
N ASP A 149 -2.91 17.33 13.21
CA ASP A 149 -1.71 18.17 13.24
C ASP A 149 -0.62 17.53 14.13
N ILE A 150 0.23 16.72 13.49
CA ILE A 150 1.34 16.01 14.12
C ILE A 150 2.69 16.23 13.40
N HIS A 151 2.87 17.37 12.73
CA HIS A 151 4.03 17.63 11.86
C HIS A 151 4.73 18.95 12.18
N PRO A 152 5.59 19.02 13.26
CA PRO A 152 5.92 18.00 14.24
C PRO A 152 4.91 17.93 15.39
N TYR A 153 4.89 16.79 16.10
CA TYR A 153 4.04 16.59 17.27
C TYR A 153 4.82 16.83 18.57
N THR A 154 4.27 17.66 19.45
CA THR A 154 4.75 17.86 20.81
C THR A 154 4.13 16.86 21.75
N LYS A 155 4.94 16.09 22.49
CA LYS A 155 4.47 15.06 23.42
C LYS A 155 3.43 15.62 24.39
N GLY A 156 2.27 14.95 24.45
CA GLY A 156 1.17 15.32 25.33
C GLY A 156 0.33 16.51 24.88
N ALA A 157 0.65 17.14 23.76
CA ALA A 157 -0.20 18.18 23.19
C ALA A 157 -1.54 17.57 22.69
N LYS A 158 -2.62 18.36 22.79
CA LYS A 158 -3.89 17.94 22.19
C LYS A 158 -3.74 17.91 20.67
N GLN A 159 -3.99 16.76 20.09
CA GLN A 159 -3.99 16.63 18.63
C GLN A 159 -5.19 17.39 18.03
N LYS A 160 -4.90 18.25 17.08
CA LYS A 160 -5.91 19.01 16.36
C LYS A 160 -6.31 18.23 15.12
N LEU A 161 -7.58 17.85 15.03
CA LEU A 161 -8.15 17.34 13.79
C LEU A 161 -8.20 18.49 12.77
N LEU A 162 -7.61 18.28 11.60
CA LEU A 162 -7.60 19.22 10.48
C LEU A 162 -8.63 18.83 9.43
N TYR A 163 -8.67 17.56 9.03
CA TYR A 163 -9.59 17.04 8.01
C TYR A 163 -10.13 15.68 8.43
N GLU A 164 -11.47 15.49 8.40
CA GLU A 164 -12.11 14.21 8.66
C GLU A 164 -11.92 13.24 7.47
N GLY A 165 -11.54 12.00 7.75
CA GLY A 165 -11.34 10.99 6.72
C GLY A 165 -12.63 10.44 6.10
N LYS A 166 -13.76 10.51 6.82
CA LYS A 166 -15.07 10.10 6.27
C LYS A 166 -15.58 11.15 5.27
N VAL A 167 -16.33 10.68 4.28
CA VAL A 167 -17.03 11.55 3.30
C VAL A 167 -18.50 11.15 3.22
N THR A 168 -19.36 12.08 2.85
CA THR A 168 -20.78 11.82 2.60
C THR A 168 -20.98 10.96 1.33
N SER A 169 -22.13 10.28 1.23
CA SER A 169 -22.49 9.52 0.02
C SER A 169 -22.50 10.41 -1.23
N LYS A 170 -22.98 11.66 -1.12
CA LYS A 170 -22.95 12.61 -2.22
C LYS A 170 -21.51 12.92 -2.66
N ARG A 171 -20.64 13.22 -1.70
CA ARG A 171 -19.23 13.49 -2.00
C ARG A 171 -18.54 12.28 -2.62
N PHE A 172 -18.86 11.08 -2.14
CA PHE A 172 -18.31 9.86 -2.72
C PHE A 172 -18.71 9.67 -4.19
N ASP A 173 -19.94 10.01 -4.56
CA ASP A 173 -20.38 9.95 -5.96
C ASP A 173 -19.60 10.92 -6.87
N GLU A 174 -19.27 12.13 -6.37
CA GLU A 174 -18.37 13.07 -7.05
C GLU A 174 -16.94 12.53 -7.15
N ILE A 175 -16.45 11.90 -6.07
CA ILE A 175 -15.14 11.21 -6.05
C ILE A 175 -15.10 10.10 -7.10
N CYS A 176 -16.17 9.32 -7.24
CA CYS A 176 -16.26 8.28 -8.26
C CYS A 176 -16.10 8.85 -9.67
N ASP A 177 -16.72 9.99 -9.95
CA ASP A 177 -16.60 10.66 -11.26
C ASP A 177 -15.16 11.14 -11.52
N ILE A 178 -14.51 11.71 -10.51
CA ILE A 178 -13.10 12.11 -10.58
C ILE A 178 -12.21 10.89 -10.84
N LEU A 179 -12.35 9.83 -10.06
CA LEU A 179 -11.54 8.61 -10.18
C LEU A 179 -11.64 8.00 -11.58
N VAL A 180 -12.84 7.85 -12.10
CA VAL A 180 -13.07 7.22 -13.41
C VAL A 180 -12.61 8.12 -14.54
N SER A 181 -13.00 9.40 -14.55
CA SER A 181 -12.72 10.30 -15.68
C SER A 181 -11.25 10.74 -15.75
N GLN A 182 -10.60 10.95 -14.61
CA GLN A 182 -9.25 11.52 -14.59
C GLN A 182 -8.14 10.47 -14.47
N TYR A 183 -8.41 9.31 -13.82
CA TYR A 183 -7.34 8.38 -13.46
C TYR A 183 -7.52 6.95 -13.96
N PHE A 184 -8.62 6.26 -13.64
CA PHE A 184 -8.77 4.82 -13.88
C PHE A 184 -8.69 4.40 -15.35
N THR A 185 -9.13 5.29 -16.24
CA THR A 185 -9.07 5.09 -17.69
C THR A 185 -7.68 5.30 -18.29
N LYS A 186 -6.73 5.89 -17.55
CA LYS A 186 -5.37 6.08 -18.06
C LYS A 186 -4.70 4.74 -18.42
N PRO A 187 -3.91 4.69 -19.51
CA PRO A 187 -3.28 3.44 -19.97
C PRO A 187 -2.37 2.80 -18.92
N ASN A 188 -1.63 3.60 -18.16
CA ASN A 188 -0.70 3.16 -17.12
C ASN A 188 -1.34 3.06 -15.72
N TYR A 189 -2.66 3.31 -15.56
CA TYR A 189 -3.33 2.98 -14.30
C TYR A 189 -3.29 1.46 -14.09
N TRP A 190 -2.87 1.02 -12.91
CA TRP A 190 -2.70 -0.41 -12.63
C TRP A 190 -4.05 -1.15 -12.61
N LYS A 191 -4.13 -2.18 -13.42
CA LYS A 191 -5.32 -3.03 -13.55
C LYS A 191 -4.95 -4.49 -13.27
N ILE A 192 -5.73 -5.15 -12.45
CA ILE A 192 -5.65 -6.59 -12.20
C ILE A 192 -6.83 -7.24 -12.92
N ASP A 193 -6.54 -8.14 -13.86
CA ASP A 193 -7.54 -8.80 -14.71
C ASP A 193 -8.50 -7.83 -15.45
N GLY A 194 -8.00 -6.62 -15.75
CA GLY A 194 -8.75 -5.55 -16.41
C GLY A 194 -9.61 -4.69 -15.47
N LYS A 195 -9.61 -4.96 -14.17
CA LYS A 195 -10.26 -4.15 -13.13
C LYS A 195 -9.26 -3.13 -12.56
N ALA A 196 -9.66 -1.87 -12.41
CA ALA A 196 -8.82 -0.84 -11.81
C ALA A 196 -8.55 -1.16 -10.33
N TYR A 197 -7.27 -1.24 -9.94
CA TYR A 197 -6.92 -1.45 -8.53
C TYR A 197 -7.23 -0.21 -7.71
N PHE A 198 -8.00 -0.36 -6.64
CA PHE A 198 -8.28 0.71 -5.70
C PHE A 198 -8.31 0.17 -4.28
N SER A 199 -7.47 0.73 -3.41
CA SER A 199 -7.31 0.28 -2.03
C SER A 199 -7.94 1.26 -1.05
N ILE A 200 -8.54 0.74 0.01
CA ILE A 200 -9.09 1.52 1.14
C ILE A 200 -8.16 1.32 2.33
N TYR A 201 -7.67 2.44 2.89
CA TYR A 201 -6.81 2.41 4.07
C TYR A 201 -7.60 2.21 5.34
N ASP A 202 -8.56 3.07 5.64
CA ASP A 202 -9.40 3.00 6.86
C ASP A 202 -10.83 2.57 6.53
N ILE A 203 -11.10 1.28 6.73
CA ILE A 203 -12.43 0.72 6.48
C ILE A 203 -13.49 1.24 7.44
N GLN A 204 -13.11 1.60 8.68
CA GLN A 204 -14.05 2.15 9.65
C GLN A 204 -14.53 3.54 9.21
N LYS A 205 -13.59 4.42 8.84
CA LYS A 205 -13.92 5.75 8.31
C LYS A 205 -14.72 5.66 7.00
N PHE A 206 -14.41 4.68 6.15
CA PHE A 206 -15.16 4.45 4.94
C PHE A 206 -16.62 4.09 5.23
N MET A 207 -16.86 3.15 6.15
CA MET A 207 -18.21 2.75 6.56
C MET A 207 -18.96 3.86 7.31
N GLU A 208 -18.27 4.63 8.15
CA GLU A 208 -18.86 5.77 8.86
C GLU A 208 -19.50 6.81 7.90
N GLY A 209 -18.93 6.95 6.69
CA GLY A 209 -19.46 7.84 5.66
C GLY A 209 -20.83 7.41 5.11
N PHE A 210 -21.16 6.13 5.18
CA PHE A 210 -22.41 5.55 4.61
C PHE A 210 -23.38 5.05 5.68
N GLY A 211 -22.92 4.84 6.91
CA GLY A 211 -23.76 4.50 8.06
C GLY A 211 -24.10 3.01 8.21
N SER A 212 -23.96 2.18 7.18
CA SER A 212 -24.15 0.73 7.28
C SER A 212 -23.30 -0.06 6.27
N ILE A 213 -23.16 -1.37 6.48
CA ILE A 213 -22.45 -2.27 5.54
C ILE A 213 -23.16 -2.30 4.19
N GLU A 214 -24.48 -2.37 4.18
CA GLU A 214 -25.29 -2.42 2.97
C GLU A 214 -25.14 -1.14 2.14
N ALA A 215 -25.21 0.02 2.80
CA ALA A 215 -25.02 1.32 2.15
C ALA A 215 -23.59 1.49 1.62
N THR A 216 -22.58 1.02 2.36
CA THR A 216 -21.18 0.99 1.93
C THR A 216 -21.00 0.12 0.70
N LYS A 217 -21.55 -1.10 0.72
CA LYS A 217 -21.53 -2.01 -0.44
C LYS A 217 -22.21 -1.41 -1.66
N ALA A 218 -23.36 -0.75 -1.48
CA ALA A 218 -24.07 -0.06 -2.55
C ALA A 218 -23.20 1.10 -3.12
N ALA A 219 -22.47 1.84 -2.28
CA ALA A 219 -21.55 2.87 -2.73
C ALA A 219 -20.39 2.28 -3.55
N MET A 220 -19.78 1.19 -3.07
CA MET A 220 -18.74 0.46 -3.82
C MET A 220 -19.24 -0.02 -5.19
N GLU A 221 -20.47 -0.51 -5.25
CA GLU A 221 -21.07 -0.95 -6.51
C GLU A 221 -21.33 0.21 -7.47
N ARG A 222 -21.71 1.40 -7.00
CA ARG A 222 -21.84 2.59 -7.87
C ARG A 222 -20.52 2.95 -8.56
N LEU A 223 -19.39 2.91 -7.84
CA LEU A 223 -18.07 3.12 -8.47
C LEU A 223 -17.76 2.01 -9.48
N ASN A 224 -18.07 0.76 -9.14
CA ASN A 224 -17.87 -0.38 -10.03
C ASN A 224 -18.66 -0.20 -11.35
N GLN A 225 -19.92 0.20 -11.29
CA GLN A 225 -20.76 0.45 -12.47
C GLN A 225 -20.27 1.63 -13.31
N LYS A 226 -19.81 2.73 -12.68
CA LYS A 226 -19.20 3.86 -13.39
C LYS A 226 -17.94 3.42 -14.14
N ALA A 227 -17.10 2.59 -13.53
CA ALA A 227 -15.90 2.05 -14.16
C ALA A 227 -16.23 1.15 -15.35
N ILE A 228 -17.26 0.28 -15.23
CA ILE A 228 -17.73 -0.57 -16.33
C ILE A 228 -18.28 0.29 -17.47
N ALA A 229 -19.07 1.31 -17.19
CA ALA A 229 -19.59 2.23 -18.20
C ALA A 229 -18.48 2.98 -18.95
N ALA A 230 -17.32 3.18 -18.31
CA ALA A 230 -16.12 3.78 -18.91
C ALA A 230 -15.22 2.75 -19.64
N GLY A 231 -15.66 1.50 -19.82
CA GLY A 231 -14.97 0.45 -20.59
C GLY A 231 -13.97 -0.40 -19.78
N LEU A 232 -13.94 -0.27 -18.46
CA LEU A 232 -13.14 -1.14 -17.59
C LEU A 232 -13.94 -2.42 -17.25
N LYS A 233 -13.26 -3.44 -16.71
CA LYS A 233 -13.95 -4.65 -16.18
C LYS A 233 -14.45 -4.46 -14.73
N GLY A 234 -14.52 -3.22 -14.25
CA GLY A 234 -14.90 -2.86 -12.90
C GLY A 234 -13.69 -2.49 -12.03
N ILE A 235 -13.87 -2.57 -10.72
CA ILE A 235 -12.87 -2.23 -9.71
C ILE A 235 -12.31 -3.49 -9.05
N HIS A 236 -10.99 -3.55 -8.88
CA HIS A 236 -10.34 -4.49 -7.99
C HIS A 236 -10.19 -3.82 -6.62
N TRP A 237 -11.16 -4.07 -5.76
CA TRP A 237 -11.17 -3.54 -4.40
C TRP A 237 -10.12 -4.25 -3.54
N ASN A 238 -9.23 -3.49 -2.96
CA ASN A 238 -8.23 -3.97 -2.02
C ASN A 238 -8.47 -3.33 -0.64
N LEU A 239 -8.25 -4.08 0.42
CA LEU A 239 -8.33 -3.58 1.80
C LEU A 239 -6.97 -3.59 2.44
N VAL A 240 -6.55 -2.46 3.01
CA VAL A 240 -5.43 -2.41 3.95
C VAL A 240 -5.94 -2.93 5.30
N ALA A 241 -5.40 -4.06 5.75
CA ALA A 241 -5.74 -4.65 7.03
C ALA A 241 -4.64 -4.34 8.05
N TRP A 242 -5.02 -4.02 9.28
CA TRP A 242 -4.10 -3.84 10.39
C TRP A 242 -4.64 -4.44 11.70
N GLY A 243 -3.75 -4.91 12.55
CA GLY A 243 -4.09 -5.43 13.89
C GLY A 243 -3.86 -4.44 15.01
N ARG A 244 -3.10 -3.37 14.74
CA ARG A 244 -2.77 -2.30 15.68
C ARG A 244 -2.94 -0.95 15.02
N PRO A 245 -3.61 0.01 15.66
CA PRO A 245 -3.64 1.37 15.19
C PRO A 245 -2.25 2.00 15.35
N ILE A 246 -1.83 2.76 14.36
CA ILE A 246 -0.64 3.62 14.43
C ILE A 246 -1.08 5.04 14.73
N LEU A 247 -1.99 5.57 13.91
CA LEU A 247 -2.47 6.92 14.10
C LEU A 247 -3.43 7.00 15.28
N PRO A 248 -3.42 8.11 16.04
CA PRO A 248 -4.18 8.24 17.30
C PRO A 248 -5.69 8.08 17.18
N VAL A 249 -6.23 8.28 15.99
CA VAL A 249 -7.67 8.24 15.69
C VAL A 249 -8.12 6.95 15.02
N GLU A 250 -7.20 6.07 14.69
CA GLU A 250 -7.50 4.77 14.07
C GLU A 250 -8.20 3.81 15.04
N LYS A 251 -9.17 3.10 14.52
CA LYS A 251 -9.88 2.04 15.25
C LYS A 251 -9.75 0.73 14.48
N VAL A 252 -9.21 -0.28 15.14
CA VAL A 252 -9.11 -1.62 14.56
C VAL A 252 -10.51 -2.22 14.44
N PRO A 253 -10.95 -2.64 13.24
CA PRO A 253 -12.20 -3.37 13.08
C PRO A 253 -12.21 -4.67 13.87
N ALA A 254 -13.37 -5.01 14.43
CA ALA A 254 -13.52 -6.23 15.24
C ALA A 254 -13.28 -7.52 14.43
N ASN A 255 -13.60 -7.51 13.14
CA ASN A 255 -13.51 -8.71 12.29
C ASN A 255 -13.20 -8.35 10.82
N PHE A 256 -11.94 -8.24 10.44
CA PHE A 256 -11.54 -8.01 9.07
C PHE A 256 -12.00 -9.10 8.09
N PRO A 257 -11.87 -10.42 8.36
CA PRO A 257 -12.31 -11.46 7.45
C PRO A 257 -13.80 -11.33 7.08
N GLU A 258 -14.63 -11.00 8.05
CA GLU A 258 -16.07 -10.83 7.84
C GLU A 258 -16.38 -9.57 7.00
N LEU A 259 -15.73 -8.44 7.28
CA LEU A 259 -15.88 -7.22 6.48
C LEU A 259 -15.44 -7.42 5.03
N ILE A 260 -14.32 -8.10 4.81
CA ILE A 260 -13.84 -8.45 3.46
C ILE A 260 -14.91 -9.24 2.71
N ARG A 261 -15.53 -10.23 3.36
CA ARG A 261 -16.56 -11.07 2.77
C ARG A 261 -17.85 -10.28 2.48
N LEU A 262 -18.35 -9.51 3.44
CA LEU A 262 -19.61 -8.78 3.33
C LEU A 262 -19.54 -7.65 2.29
N LEU A 263 -18.45 -6.90 2.27
CA LEU A 263 -18.25 -5.80 1.34
C LEU A 263 -17.78 -6.26 -0.06
N GLY A 264 -17.25 -7.49 -0.18
CA GLY A 264 -16.85 -8.06 -1.46
C GLY A 264 -15.51 -7.54 -1.97
N PHE A 265 -14.54 -7.33 -1.06
CA PHE A 265 -13.17 -7.03 -1.46
C PHE A 265 -12.56 -8.18 -2.28
N ASN A 266 -11.67 -7.86 -3.21
CA ASN A 266 -11.00 -8.82 -4.08
C ASN A 266 -9.65 -9.28 -3.54
N SER A 267 -9.04 -8.48 -2.66
CA SER A 267 -7.76 -8.79 -2.00
C SER A 267 -7.60 -7.97 -0.72
N ALA A 268 -6.65 -8.38 0.11
CA ALA A 268 -6.21 -7.63 1.28
C ALA A 268 -4.69 -7.47 1.25
N THR A 269 -4.18 -6.49 1.97
CA THR A 269 -2.75 -6.22 2.14
C THR A 269 -2.47 -5.54 3.48
N SER A 270 -1.20 -5.31 3.79
CA SER A 270 -0.75 -4.39 4.85
C SER A 270 -0.10 -3.15 4.24
N TYR A 271 -0.19 -2.02 4.94
CA TYR A 271 0.58 -0.82 4.60
C TYR A 271 2.02 -0.95 5.10
N VAL A 272 2.19 -1.23 6.39
CA VAL A 272 3.49 -1.29 7.07
C VAL A 272 3.51 -2.40 8.13
N TRP A 273 4.70 -2.96 8.40
CA TRP A 273 4.84 -4.07 9.35
C TRP A 273 4.40 -3.75 10.77
N VAL A 274 4.62 -2.51 11.23
CA VAL A 274 4.32 -2.10 12.61
C VAL A 274 2.83 -2.13 12.98
N HIS A 275 1.95 -2.24 11.99
CA HIS A 275 0.53 -2.55 12.22
C HIS A 275 0.29 -3.97 12.76
N HIS A 276 1.28 -4.87 12.67
CA HIS A 276 1.11 -6.29 12.95
C HIS A 276 2.13 -6.87 13.94
N VAL A 277 3.16 -6.08 14.27
CA VAL A 277 4.29 -6.54 15.08
C VAL A 277 4.48 -5.68 16.32
N ASP A 278 5.19 -6.21 17.31
CA ASP A 278 5.62 -5.48 18.48
C ASP A 278 7.06 -5.01 18.32
N LEU A 279 7.27 -3.71 18.50
CA LEU A 279 8.60 -3.15 18.68
C LEU A 279 8.92 -3.13 20.18
N SER A 280 9.44 -4.25 20.68
CA SER A 280 9.70 -4.45 22.13
C SER A 280 10.88 -3.66 22.68
N GLU A 281 11.78 -3.19 21.81
CA GLU A 281 13.00 -2.50 22.16
C GLU A 281 13.01 -1.12 21.51
N ARG A 282 13.73 -0.15 22.14
CA ARG A 282 13.90 1.20 21.58
C ARG A 282 14.27 1.18 20.10
N GLN A 283 15.09 0.20 19.72
CA GLN A 283 15.47 -0.11 18.34
C GLN A 283 15.42 -1.63 18.17
N THR A 284 14.29 -2.12 17.66
CA THR A 284 14.07 -3.57 17.45
C THR A 284 14.77 -4.04 16.17
N ASP A 285 15.48 -5.17 16.23
CA ASP A 285 16.20 -5.71 15.07
C ASP A 285 15.24 -6.04 13.89
N PHE A 286 15.63 -5.61 12.70
CA PHE A 286 14.85 -5.78 11.47
C PHE A 286 14.46 -7.24 11.19
N ASN A 287 15.37 -8.19 11.43
CA ASN A 287 15.09 -9.60 11.15
C ASN A 287 14.06 -10.16 12.14
N LYS A 288 14.10 -9.72 13.42
CA LYS A 288 13.09 -10.08 14.42
C LYS A 288 11.70 -9.56 14.03
N VAL A 289 11.64 -8.32 13.55
CA VAL A 289 10.39 -7.71 13.06
C VAL A 289 9.88 -8.43 11.82
N ARG A 290 10.77 -8.73 10.85
CA ARG A 290 10.45 -9.54 9.66
C ARG A 290 9.80 -10.87 10.04
N ASP A 291 10.40 -11.61 10.97
CA ASP A 291 9.93 -12.94 11.33
C ASP A 291 8.55 -12.90 12.01
N GLN A 292 8.30 -11.87 12.85
CA GLN A 292 6.97 -11.63 13.40
C GLN A 292 5.93 -11.32 12.29
N TYR A 293 6.30 -10.48 11.31
CA TYR A 293 5.41 -10.17 10.21
C TYR A 293 5.13 -11.39 9.32
N PHE A 294 6.11 -12.25 9.11
CA PHE A 294 5.90 -13.47 8.32
C PHE A 294 4.94 -14.44 9.01
N ALA A 295 4.98 -14.54 10.34
CA ALA A 295 3.98 -15.27 11.11
C ALA A 295 2.58 -14.66 10.97
N TYR A 296 2.48 -13.31 11.00
CA TYR A 296 1.22 -12.63 10.70
C TYR A 296 0.72 -12.92 9.27
N TRP A 297 1.62 -12.91 8.26
CA TRP A 297 1.23 -13.24 6.89
C TRP A 297 0.64 -14.64 6.77
N ASP A 298 1.19 -15.64 7.45
CA ASP A 298 0.62 -16.99 7.48
C ASP A 298 -0.78 -17.00 8.08
N LYS A 299 -0.98 -16.27 9.17
CA LYS A 299 -2.29 -16.07 9.79
C LYS A 299 -3.26 -15.38 8.83
N ALA A 300 -2.88 -14.26 8.24
CA ALA A 300 -3.73 -13.52 7.28
C ALA A 300 -4.13 -14.39 6.08
N LYS A 301 -3.19 -15.17 5.54
CA LYS A 301 -3.46 -16.11 4.43
C LYS A 301 -4.46 -17.21 4.83
N ALA A 302 -4.45 -17.65 6.08
CA ALA A 302 -5.37 -18.67 6.58
C ALA A 302 -6.77 -18.12 6.90
N GLU A 303 -6.87 -16.87 7.35
CA GLU A 303 -8.10 -16.28 7.86
C GLU A 303 -8.88 -15.47 6.81
N TYR A 304 -8.18 -14.82 5.86
CA TYR A 304 -8.86 -13.95 4.90
C TYR A 304 -9.46 -14.75 3.74
N PRO A 305 -10.71 -14.46 3.38
CA PRO A 305 -11.42 -15.18 2.31
C PRO A 305 -10.98 -14.75 0.89
N VAL A 306 -9.92 -13.96 0.79
CA VAL A 306 -9.37 -13.39 -0.46
C VAL A 306 -7.85 -13.49 -0.48
N PRO A 307 -7.20 -13.40 -1.66
CA PRO A 307 -5.73 -13.31 -1.72
C PRO A 307 -5.16 -12.18 -0.88
N TYR A 308 -4.13 -12.49 -0.11
CA TYR A 308 -3.37 -11.52 0.65
C TYR A 308 -2.09 -11.15 -0.10
N TYR A 309 -1.86 -9.86 -0.34
CA TYR A 309 -0.65 -9.32 -0.95
C TYR A 309 0.31 -8.89 0.15
N PRO A 310 1.43 -9.60 0.36
CA PRO A 310 2.35 -9.29 1.44
C PRO A 310 3.03 -7.94 1.24
N ASN A 311 3.34 -7.30 2.37
CA ASN A 311 4.15 -6.09 2.44
C ASN A 311 5.58 -6.42 2.86
N VAL A 312 6.57 -5.73 2.32
CA VAL A 312 7.92 -5.68 2.88
C VAL A 312 8.22 -4.23 3.26
N SER A 313 8.26 -3.97 4.58
CA SER A 313 8.66 -2.65 5.09
C SER A 313 10.17 -2.53 5.09
N MET A 314 10.69 -1.41 4.57
CA MET A 314 12.12 -1.14 4.53
C MET A 314 12.66 -0.70 5.90
N GLY A 315 11.85 0.00 6.68
CA GLY A 315 12.22 0.51 8.00
C GLY A 315 11.02 1.05 8.77
N TRP A 316 11.30 1.61 9.93
CA TRP A 316 10.36 2.39 10.73
C TRP A 316 11.11 3.27 11.72
N ASP A 317 11.01 4.58 11.54
CA ASP A 317 11.58 5.60 12.44
C ASP A 317 10.82 6.93 12.27
N PRO A 318 9.71 7.15 13.00
CA PRO A 318 8.92 8.36 12.88
C PRO A 318 9.48 9.54 13.71
N SER A 319 10.72 9.45 14.20
CA SER A 319 11.35 10.49 15.00
C SER A 319 11.44 11.87 14.33
N PRO A 320 11.52 12.01 13.00
CA PRO A 320 11.44 13.32 12.35
C PRO A 320 10.12 14.06 12.59
N ARG A 321 9.02 13.32 12.83
CA ARG A 321 7.70 13.89 13.17
C ARG A 321 7.57 14.29 14.65
N CYS A 322 8.60 14.07 15.46
CA CYS A 322 8.59 14.39 16.88
C CYS A 322 9.25 15.74 17.16
N ASP A 323 8.62 16.57 17.98
CA ASP A 323 9.26 17.79 18.49
C ASP A 323 10.58 17.46 19.20
N LEU A 324 11.64 18.19 18.85
CA LEU A 324 12.98 17.96 19.39
C LEU A 324 13.14 18.29 20.88
N LYS A 325 12.25 19.12 21.43
CA LYS A 325 12.25 19.48 22.86
C LYS A 325 11.61 18.42 23.73
N SER A 326 10.77 17.56 23.15
CA SER A 326 10.12 16.47 23.87
C SER A 326 11.09 15.32 24.12
N GLU A 327 10.98 14.71 25.30
CA GLU A 327 11.71 13.49 25.63
C GLU A 327 11.31 12.36 24.67
N TRP A 328 12.29 11.60 24.19
CA TRP A 328 12.06 10.43 23.35
C TRP A 328 11.67 9.20 24.19
N GLY A 329 10.67 8.46 23.69
CA GLY A 329 10.24 7.20 24.30
C GLY A 329 9.10 6.59 23.50
N ASN A 330 8.60 5.44 23.94
CA ASN A 330 7.44 4.77 23.33
C ASN A 330 6.15 5.26 24.01
N PHE A 331 5.60 6.34 23.50
CA PHE A 331 4.40 7.02 24.05
C PHE A 331 3.22 7.05 23.08
N GLY A 332 3.27 6.26 22.02
CA GLY A 332 2.33 6.32 20.90
C GLY A 332 2.82 7.22 19.78
N TYR A 333 2.29 7.02 18.59
CA TYR A 333 2.73 7.70 17.38
C TYR A 333 2.66 9.24 17.51
N PRO A 334 3.71 9.96 17.03
CA PRO A 334 4.93 9.47 16.39
C PRO A 334 6.06 9.07 17.37
N PHE A 335 5.87 9.17 18.66
CA PHE A 335 6.84 8.72 19.67
C PHE A 335 6.74 7.21 19.85
N THR A 336 7.34 6.45 18.94
CA THR A 336 7.36 4.98 18.98
C THR A 336 8.78 4.44 18.98
N ASN A 337 8.95 3.19 19.40
CA ASN A 337 10.16 2.44 19.14
C ASN A 337 10.43 2.35 17.63
N THR A 338 11.68 2.16 17.25
CA THR A 338 12.15 2.14 15.86
C THR A 338 12.60 0.74 15.42
N ILE A 339 12.74 0.54 14.12
CA ILE A 339 13.39 -0.63 13.56
C ILE A 339 14.86 -0.29 13.28
N GLY A 340 15.78 -1.10 13.83
CA GLY A 340 17.21 -1.00 13.57
C GLY A 340 17.71 -2.14 12.70
N ASN A 341 18.99 -2.06 12.28
CA ASN A 341 19.63 -3.07 11.45
C ASN A 341 18.92 -3.35 10.11
N ASN A 342 18.15 -2.39 9.63
CA ASN A 342 17.46 -2.44 8.33
C ASN A 342 18.43 -2.12 7.17
N THR A 343 19.56 -2.82 7.13
CA THR A 343 20.57 -2.66 6.07
C THR A 343 20.04 -3.14 4.70
N PRO A 344 20.61 -2.67 3.58
CA PRO A 344 20.26 -3.19 2.25
C PRO A 344 20.34 -4.72 2.15
N ASP A 345 21.29 -5.35 2.82
CA ASP A 345 21.40 -6.83 2.85
C ASP A 345 20.27 -7.52 3.60
N ASN A 346 19.87 -7.00 4.77
CA ASN A 346 18.75 -7.54 5.52
C ASN A 346 17.43 -7.31 4.78
N PHE A 347 17.27 -6.16 4.14
CA PHE A 347 16.14 -5.88 3.28
C PHE A 347 16.10 -6.83 2.07
N ARG A 348 17.24 -7.06 1.39
CA ARG A 348 17.36 -8.03 0.30
C ARG A 348 16.95 -9.45 0.73
N LYS A 349 17.36 -9.89 1.92
CA LYS A 349 16.94 -11.19 2.49
C LYS A 349 15.43 -11.24 2.67
N ALA A 350 14.81 -10.19 3.21
CA ALA A 350 13.35 -10.14 3.37
C ALA A 350 12.62 -10.20 2.02
N LEU A 351 13.12 -9.50 1.00
CA LEU A 351 12.58 -9.56 -0.36
C LEU A 351 12.71 -10.98 -0.96
N GLN A 352 13.87 -11.62 -0.81
CA GLN A 352 14.09 -12.98 -1.32
C GLN A 352 13.15 -13.99 -0.63
N MET A 353 13.06 -13.95 0.68
CA MET A 353 12.15 -14.80 1.46
C MET A 353 10.69 -14.60 1.04
N THR A 354 10.30 -13.35 0.77
CA THR A 354 8.95 -13.02 0.28
C THR A 354 8.72 -13.61 -1.12
N LYS A 355 9.67 -13.46 -2.03
CA LYS A 355 9.64 -14.07 -3.37
C LYS A 355 9.49 -15.59 -3.30
N ASP A 356 10.33 -16.25 -2.52
CA ASP A 356 10.33 -17.70 -2.38
C ASP A 356 8.98 -18.19 -1.83
N LYS A 357 8.44 -17.52 -0.81
CA LYS A 357 7.15 -17.86 -0.21
C LYS A 357 5.97 -17.63 -1.18
N LEU A 358 6.00 -16.58 -2.01
CA LEU A 358 5.01 -16.35 -3.06
C LEU A 358 5.07 -17.41 -4.16
N LEU A 359 6.28 -17.82 -4.56
CA LEU A 359 6.47 -18.82 -5.61
C LEU A 359 6.18 -20.26 -5.13
N ALA A 360 6.35 -20.53 -3.85
CA ALA A 360 5.99 -21.82 -3.25
C ALA A 360 4.50 -22.13 -3.30
N ASP A 361 3.63 -21.13 -3.48
CA ASP A 361 2.20 -21.33 -3.68
C ASP A 361 1.85 -21.18 -5.18
N PRO A 362 1.64 -22.29 -5.92
CA PRO A 362 1.38 -22.23 -7.36
C PRO A 362 0.08 -21.51 -7.71
N ASN A 363 -0.87 -21.46 -6.78
CA ASN A 363 -2.17 -20.78 -6.95
C ASN A 363 -2.20 -19.40 -6.29
N GLY A 364 -1.19 -19.05 -5.52
CA GLY A 364 -1.08 -17.80 -4.79
C GLY A 364 -0.96 -16.56 -5.69
N PRO A 365 -1.09 -15.37 -5.12
CA PRO A 365 -0.90 -14.12 -5.87
C PRO A 365 0.56 -13.97 -6.29
N ARG A 366 0.79 -13.22 -7.38
CA ARG A 366 2.12 -12.81 -7.84
C ARG A 366 2.26 -11.29 -7.69
N ILE A 367 1.90 -10.79 -6.51
CA ILE A 367 1.90 -9.38 -6.16
C ILE A 367 2.46 -9.23 -4.75
N MET A 368 3.32 -8.24 -4.55
CA MET A 368 3.76 -7.77 -3.24
C MET A 368 3.84 -6.26 -3.22
N ASN A 369 3.78 -5.68 -2.03
CA ASN A 369 3.94 -4.25 -1.80
C ASN A 369 5.20 -3.98 -1.00
N ILE A 370 5.80 -2.80 -1.21
CA ILE A 370 6.90 -2.28 -0.40
C ILE A 370 6.42 -1.01 0.30
N ASN A 371 6.60 -0.92 1.58
CA ASN A 371 6.52 0.33 2.31
C ASN A 371 7.94 0.82 2.56
N CYS A 372 8.31 1.87 1.95
CA CYS A 372 7.64 2.79 1.07
C CYS A 372 8.62 3.24 -0.03
N TRP A 373 8.15 3.94 -1.07
CA TRP A 373 9.08 4.58 -2.01
C TRP A 373 9.83 5.75 -1.34
N ASN A 374 9.10 6.59 -0.58
CA ASN A 374 9.60 7.87 -0.09
C ASN A 374 9.07 8.31 1.29
N GLU A 375 8.71 7.40 2.20
CA GLU A 375 8.24 7.79 3.55
C GLU A 375 9.44 8.13 4.47
N TRP A 376 10.14 9.25 4.12
CA TRP A 376 11.37 9.70 4.79
C TRP A 376 11.17 10.02 6.27
N THR A 377 10.03 10.61 6.61
CA THR A 377 9.72 11.00 7.99
C THR A 377 9.33 9.83 8.88
N GLU A 378 9.11 8.66 8.29
CA GLU A 378 8.92 7.39 9.02
C GLU A 378 10.12 6.44 8.86
N GLY A 379 11.20 6.88 8.21
CA GLY A 379 12.40 6.09 8.01
C GLY A 379 12.17 4.86 7.12
N SER A 380 11.18 4.90 6.24
CA SER A 380 10.84 3.82 5.32
C SER A 380 10.83 4.34 3.87
N TYR A 381 11.96 4.19 3.17
CA TYR A 381 12.13 4.75 1.81
C TYR A 381 13.09 3.92 0.96
N LEU A 382 12.74 3.74 -0.33
CA LEU A 382 13.60 3.14 -1.34
C LEU A 382 14.47 4.16 -2.06
N GLU A 383 14.12 5.43 -2.02
CA GLU A 383 14.91 6.50 -2.63
C GLU A 383 16.34 6.48 -2.09
N PRO A 384 17.35 6.76 -2.95
CA PRO A 384 18.74 6.67 -2.52
C PRO A 384 19.08 7.75 -1.49
N ASP A 385 19.79 7.34 -0.44
CA ASP A 385 20.32 8.20 0.61
C ASP A 385 21.84 8.35 0.50
N THR A 386 22.41 9.28 1.26
CA THR A 386 23.86 9.53 1.24
C THR A 386 24.69 8.44 1.89
N LYS A 387 24.08 7.59 2.75
CA LYS A 387 24.74 6.51 3.49
C LYS A 387 24.75 5.21 2.67
N ASN A 388 23.58 4.78 2.22
CA ASN A 388 23.41 3.50 1.54
C ASN A 388 23.43 3.62 0.00
N LYS A 389 23.47 4.87 -0.53
CA LYS A 389 23.41 5.15 -1.97
C LYS A 389 22.17 4.48 -2.60
N PHE A 390 22.35 3.66 -3.60
CA PHE A 390 21.29 2.88 -4.27
C PHE A 390 21.04 1.51 -3.64
N GLY A 391 21.65 1.19 -2.50
CA GLY A 391 21.68 -0.16 -1.96
C GLY A 391 20.32 -0.81 -1.76
N TYR A 392 19.28 -0.07 -1.35
CA TYR A 392 17.91 -0.60 -1.25
C TYR A 392 17.29 -0.89 -2.63
N LEU A 393 17.50 -0.03 -3.60
CA LEU A 393 17.06 -0.25 -4.98
C LEU A 393 17.82 -1.44 -5.62
N GLU A 394 19.13 -1.55 -5.37
CA GLU A 394 19.94 -2.69 -5.80
C GLU A 394 19.44 -4.00 -5.19
N ALA A 395 19.00 -3.98 -3.93
CA ALA A 395 18.36 -5.13 -3.29
C ALA A 395 17.10 -5.56 -4.03
N VAL A 396 16.20 -4.62 -4.38
CA VAL A 396 15.00 -4.92 -5.18
C VAL A 396 15.38 -5.52 -6.54
N LYS A 397 16.31 -4.88 -7.26
CA LYS A 397 16.76 -5.32 -8.58
C LYS A 397 17.34 -6.73 -8.55
N SER A 398 18.19 -7.02 -7.57
CA SER A 398 18.85 -8.34 -7.46
C SER A 398 17.89 -9.49 -7.22
N VAL A 399 16.72 -9.22 -6.67
CA VAL A 399 15.69 -10.23 -6.37
C VAL A 399 14.67 -10.36 -7.50
N PHE A 400 14.24 -9.27 -8.14
CA PHE A 400 13.09 -9.28 -9.03
C PHE A 400 13.41 -9.02 -10.51
N LYS A 401 14.63 -8.63 -10.84
CA LYS A 401 15.15 -8.51 -12.20
C LYS A 401 16.27 -9.49 -12.47
#